data_6d7eec6844dde5ff94fb5aca45e5d408
#
_entry.id   6d7eec6844dde5ff94fb5aca45e5d408
#
_cell.length_a   1.000
_cell.length_b   1.000
_cell.length_c   1.000
_cell.angle_alpha   90.00
_cell.angle_beta   90.00
_cell.angle_gamma   90.00
#
_symmetry.space_group_name_H-M   'P 1'
#
loop_
_entity.id
_entity.type
_entity.pdbx_description
1 polymer ?
#
loop_
_entity_poly.entity_id
_entity_poly.type
_entity_poly.pdbx_seq_one_letter_code
_entity_poly.pdbx_strand_id
1 'polypeptide(L)'
;MRIEDDIKLDFNDVLIRPKRSTLISRKNAELDRTFSFKYSDHVWKGVPIVASNMDHTGTISMYNVLSEYKMLTALCKFVNFPEDTWHYLIRTIGLDVKLDFQTPMWLCIDIANGYTERFFNYINKVREKYSNTIITAGNVCTPEATEQIILAGADIVKLGIGPGSVCTTRKMTGVGYPQLSCIIECADAAHGLGGHVMSDGGCVVPGDIVKAFGAGADFVMLGGM
;
A
#
# COMPACT_ATOMS: atom_id res chain seq x y z
N MET A 1 18.34 6.99 23.77
CA MET A 1 17.76 7.52 22.54
C MET A 1 18.88 7.60 21.51
N ARG A 2 18.70 7.07 20.30
CA ARG A 2 19.63 7.20 19.17
C ARG A 2 19.10 8.29 18.25
N ILE A 3 19.96 9.19 17.82
CA ILE A 3 19.66 10.20 16.79
C ILE A 3 20.41 9.74 15.54
N GLU A 4 19.72 9.70 14.41
CA GLU A 4 20.31 9.40 13.10
C GLU A 4 20.72 10.70 12.43
N ASP A 5 21.95 10.74 11.92
CA ASP A 5 22.52 11.93 11.26
C ASP A 5 22.13 12.02 9.76
N ASP A 6 21.54 10.95 9.21
CA ASP A 6 21.13 10.88 7.82
C ASP A 6 19.94 11.81 7.54
N ILE A 7 20.00 12.52 6.41
CA ILE A 7 18.90 13.37 5.95
C ILE A 7 17.74 12.48 5.49
N LYS A 8 16.58 12.64 6.14
CA LYS A 8 15.33 11.98 5.76
C LYS A 8 14.40 12.98 5.08
N LEU A 9 13.79 12.59 3.98
CA LEU A 9 13.09 13.45 3.03
C LEU A 9 11.62 13.07 2.91
N ASP A 10 10.78 14.09 2.81
CA ASP A 10 9.38 13.98 2.38
C ASP A 10 9.23 14.40 0.90
N PHE A 11 8.03 14.29 0.33
CA PHE A 11 7.79 14.63 -1.08
C PHE A 11 8.09 16.09 -1.42
N ASN A 12 7.92 17.02 -0.46
CA ASN A 12 8.17 18.45 -0.68
C ASN A 12 9.67 18.81 -0.74
N ASP A 13 10.55 17.91 -0.30
CA ASP A 13 11.98 18.17 -0.21
C ASP A 13 12.71 17.87 -1.52
N VAL A 14 12.04 17.25 -2.49
CA VAL A 14 12.66 16.78 -3.73
C VAL A 14 11.86 17.13 -4.98
N LEU A 15 12.58 17.16 -6.11
CA LEU A 15 12.01 17.18 -7.45
C LEU A 15 12.63 16.08 -8.30
N ILE A 16 11.84 15.51 -9.21
CA ILE A 16 12.35 14.56 -10.19
C ILE A 16 13.14 15.33 -11.26
N ARG A 17 14.42 15.00 -11.38
CA ARG A 17 15.26 15.59 -12.42
C ARG A 17 14.86 15.05 -13.79
N PRO A 18 14.53 15.90 -14.77
CA PRO A 18 14.14 15.47 -16.09
C PRO A 18 15.26 14.66 -16.78
N LYS A 19 14.87 13.64 -17.52
CA LYS A 19 15.75 12.85 -18.38
C LYS A 19 15.25 12.87 -19.81
N ARG A 20 16.14 12.57 -20.75
CA ARG A 20 15.78 12.41 -22.16
C ARG A 20 14.69 11.33 -22.30
N SER A 21 13.61 11.65 -22.99
CA SER A 21 12.50 10.74 -23.30
C SER A 21 12.51 10.38 -24.79
N THR A 22 12.10 9.15 -25.09
CA THR A 22 11.82 8.67 -26.45
C THR A 22 10.35 8.82 -26.83
N LEU A 23 9.49 9.17 -25.87
CA LEU A 23 8.06 9.36 -26.11
C LEU A 23 7.81 10.68 -26.84
N ILE A 24 7.06 10.62 -27.93
CA ILE A 24 6.67 11.79 -28.73
C ILE A 24 5.53 12.56 -28.04
N SER A 25 4.66 11.86 -27.33
CA SER A 25 3.52 12.45 -26.61
C SER A 25 3.27 11.72 -25.30
N ARG A 26 2.82 12.44 -24.26
CA ARG A 26 2.35 11.83 -23.00
C ARG A 26 1.20 10.85 -23.21
N LYS A 27 0.43 10.96 -24.30
CA LYS A 27 -0.64 10.02 -24.64
C LYS A 27 -0.11 8.63 -25.00
N ASN A 28 1.19 8.53 -25.33
CA ASN A 28 1.85 7.26 -25.63
C ASN A 28 2.39 6.56 -24.37
N ALA A 29 2.23 7.17 -23.19
CA ALA A 29 2.63 6.54 -21.94
C ALA A 29 1.62 5.43 -21.58
N GLU A 30 2.14 4.21 -21.39
CA GLU A 30 1.35 3.08 -20.91
C GLU A 30 1.32 3.13 -19.38
N LEU A 31 0.11 3.17 -18.81
CA LEU A 31 -0.11 3.27 -17.36
C LEU A 31 -0.34 1.91 -16.71
N ASP A 32 -0.77 0.92 -17.49
CA ASP A 32 -0.99 -0.44 -17.01
C ASP A 32 0.34 -1.07 -16.58
N ARG A 33 0.36 -1.67 -15.39
CA ARG A 33 1.45 -2.48 -14.86
C ARG A 33 0.96 -3.89 -14.63
N THR A 34 1.88 -4.84 -14.72
CA THR A 34 1.60 -6.25 -14.42
C THR A 34 2.45 -6.67 -13.23
N PHE A 35 1.81 -7.27 -12.23
CA PHE A 35 2.47 -7.75 -11.00
C PHE A 35 2.20 -9.24 -10.81
N SER A 36 3.24 -9.97 -10.48
CA SER A 36 3.19 -11.31 -9.87
C SER A 36 3.55 -11.18 -8.40
N PHE A 37 3.04 -12.08 -7.57
CA PHE A 37 3.16 -11.98 -6.11
C PHE A 37 3.97 -13.15 -5.55
N LYS A 38 4.61 -12.93 -4.39
CA LYS A 38 5.50 -13.91 -3.78
C LYS A 38 4.78 -15.19 -3.36
N TYR A 39 3.58 -15.05 -2.82
CA TYR A 39 2.83 -16.16 -2.21
C TYR A 39 1.51 -16.48 -2.93
N SER A 40 1.13 -15.68 -3.93
CA SER A 40 -0.10 -15.85 -4.68
C SER A 40 0.21 -16.13 -6.16
N ASP A 41 -0.49 -17.11 -6.75
CA ASP A 41 -0.39 -17.41 -8.18
C ASP A 41 -1.16 -16.42 -9.06
N HIS A 42 -1.90 -15.49 -8.44
CA HIS A 42 -2.60 -14.46 -9.20
C HIS A 42 -1.61 -13.52 -9.87
N VAL A 43 -1.91 -13.17 -11.12
CA VAL A 43 -1.25 -12.07 -11.85
C VAL A 43 -2.26 -10.95 -11.94
N TRP A 44 -1.91 -9.78 -11.42
CA TRP A 44 -2.76 -8.60 -11.50
C TRP A 44 -2.23 -7.63 -12.55
N LYS A 45 -3.15 -7.06 -13.36
CA LYS A 45 -2.81 -6.03 -14.35
C LYS A 45 -3.76 -4.84 -14.24
N GLY A 46 -3.19 -3.64 -14.13
CA GLY A 46 -3.95 -2.39 -14.06
C GLY A 46 -3.08 -1.19 -13.75
N VAL A 47 -3.73 -0.08 -13.43
CA VAL A 47 -3.05 1.13 -12.98
C VAL A 47 -2.85 1.02 -11.47
N PRO A 48 -1.60 1.04 -10.94
CA PRO A 48 -1.30 0.70 -9.55
C PRO A 48 -1.61 1.87 -8.58
N ILE A 49 -2.80 2.44 -8.71
CA ILE A 49 -3.37 3.46 -7.83
C ILE A 49 -4.55 2.84 -7.09
N VAL A 50 -4.63 3.10 -5.79
CA VAL A 50 -5.59 2.50 -4.88
C VAL A 50 -6.37 3.59 -4.16
N ALA A 51 -7.69 3.59 -4.24
CA ALA A 51 -8.51 4.39 -3.33
C ALA A 51 -8.41 3.80 -1.92
N SER A 52 -8.12 4.64 -0.93
CA SER A 52 -7.86 4.20 0.44
C SER A 52 -9.11 3.66 1.12
N ASN A 53 -8.90 2.78 2.09
CA ASN A 53 -9.93 2.15 2.92
C ASN A 53 -10.55 3.08 3.98
N MET A 54 -10.68 4.36 3.66
CA MET A 54 -11.34 5.37 4.49
C MET A 54 -12.85 5.42 4.18
N ASP A 55 -13.65 5.93 5.13
CA ASP A 55 -15.11 5.95 5.04
C ASP A 55 -15.67 6.58 3.76
N HIS A 56 -15.01 7.61 3.24
CA HIS A 56 -15.47 8.36 2.07
C HIS A 56 -14.83 7.93 0.74
N THR A 57 -13.73 7.17 0.79
CA THR A 57 -13.00 6.70 -0.40
C THR A 57 -13.13 5.21 -0.62
N GLY A 58 -13.13 4.41 0.44
CA GLY A 58 -13.26 2.95 0.39
C GLY A 58 -14.71 2.48 0.23
N THR A 59 -15.38 2.88 -0.84
CA THR A 59 -16.81 2.62 -1.08
C THR A 59 -17.07 1.86 -2.38
N ILE A 60 -18.22 1.20 -2.48
CA ILE A 60 -18.65 0.52 -3.72
C ILE A 60 -18.85 1.53 -4.87
N SER A 61 -19.35 2.73 -4.56
CA SER A 61 -19.51 3.78 -5.58
C SER A 61 -18.16 4.22 -6.16
N MET A 62 -17.12 4.33 -5.34
CA MET A 62 -15.76 4.61 -5.81
C MET A 62 -15.22 3.45 -6.65
N TYR A 63 -15.41 2.22 -6.21
CA TYR A 63 -15.04 1.04 -6.98
C TYR A 63 -15.67 1.02 -8.36
N ASN A 64 -16.97 1.29 -8.48
CA ASN A 64 -17.69 1.27 -9.75
C ASN A 64 -17.06 2.21 -10.79
N VAL A 65 -16.56 3.37 -10.35
CA VAL A 65 -15.90 4.33 -11.23
C VAL A 65 -14.44 3.91 -11.51
N LEU A 66 -13.67 3.59 -10.48
CA LEU A 66 -12.23 3.34 -10.62
C LEU A 66 -11.93 2.04 -11.35
N SER A 67 -12.78 1.02 -11.24
CA SER A 67 -12.61 -0.25 -11.95
C SER A 67 -12.65 -0.11 -13.47
N GLU A 68 -13.39 0.88 -14.00
CA GLU A 68 -13.40 1.21 -15.43
C GLU A 68 -12.02 1.69 -15.92
N TYR A 69 -11.23 2.29 -15.02
CA TYR A 69 -9.86 2.73 -15.27
C TYR A 69 -8.81 1.72 -14.83
N LYS A 70 -9.23 0.50 -14.46
CA LYS A 70 -8.36 -0.58 -13.94
C LYS A 70 -7.58 -0.17 -12.69
N MET A 71 -8.16 0.69 -11.86
CA MET A 71 -7.61 1.12 -10.57
C MET A 71 -8.26 0.33 -9.44
N LEU A 72 -7.54 0.18 -8.33
CA LEU A 72 -7.98 -0.56 -7.17
C LEU A 72 -8.78 0.32 -6.20
N THR A 73 -9.72 -0.31 -5.50
CA THR A 73 -10.40 0.31 -4.33
C THR A 73 -10.26 -0.63 -3.13
N ALA A 74 -9.66 -0.15 -2.06
CA ALA A 74 -9.69 -0.83 -0.78
C ALA A 74 -10.95 -0.41 -0.02
N LEU A 75 -11.86 -1.37 0.22
CA LEU A 75 -13.10 -1.07 0.95
C LEU A 75 -12.79 -0.75 2.42
N CYS A 76 -13.54 0.22 2.95
CA CYS A 76 -13.56 0.50 4.38
C CYS A 76 -13.96 -0.77 5.17
N LYS A 77 -13.36 -0.99 6.34
CA LYS A 77 -13.58 -2.18 7.20
C LYS A 77 -15.06 -2.42 7.56
N PHE A 78 -15.86 -1.36 7.57
CA PHE A 78 -17.26 -1.39 7.99
C PHE A 78 -18.25 -1.57 6.82
N VAL A 79 -17.74 -1.66 5.60
CA VAL A 79 -18.56 -1.92 4.41
C VAL A 79 -18.66 -3.42 4.19
N ASN A 80 -19.87 -3.91 3.94
CA ASN A 80 -20.07 -5.31 3.58
C ASN A 80 -19.36 -5.60 2.26
N PHE A 81 -18.45 -6.57 2.31
CA PHE A 81 -17.75 -7.00 1.11
C PHE A 81 -18.70 -7.83 0.23
N PRO A 82 -18.81 -7.54 -1.07
CA PRO A 82 -19.64 -8.32 -1.98
C PRO A 82 -19.17 -9.78 -2.03
N GLU A 83 -20.11 -10.72 -2.23
CA GLU A 83 -19.77 -12.15 -2.32
C GLU A 83 -19.04 -12.51 -3.62
N ASP A 84 -19.24 -11.70 -4.68
CA ASP A 84 -18.56 -11.90 -5.96
C ASP A 84 -17.09 -11.48 -5.92
N THR A 85 -16.25 -12.21 -6.64
CA THR A 85 -14.80 -11.92 -6.71
C THR A 85 -14.55 -10.79 -7.71
N TRP A 86 -14.29 -9.60 -7.22
CA TRP A 86 -14.09 -8.42 -8.04
C TRP A 86 -12.60 -8.10 -8.21
N HIS A 87 -12.15 -8.06 -9.43
CA HIS A 87 -10.74 -8.00 -9.83
C HIS A 87 -9.98 -6.74 -9.33
N TYR A 88 -10.69 -5.62 -9.13
CA TYR A 88 -10.11 -4.35 -8.67
C TYR A 88 -10.56 -3.95 -7.27
N LEU A 89 -11.05 -4.90 -6.49
CA LEU A 89 -11.54 -4.67 -5.13
C LEU A 89 -10.68 -5.36 -4.09
N ILE A 90 -10.29 -4.61 -3.05
CA ILE A 90 -9.52 -5.10 -1.92
C ILE A 90 -10.44 -5.16 -0.70
N ARG A 91 -10.55 -6.33 -0.07
CA ARG A 91 -11.22 -6.47 1.22
C ARG A 91 -10.30 -6.01 2.33
N THR A 92 -10.75 -5.07 3.18
CA THR A 92 -9.96 -4.62 4.34
C THR A 92 -10.48 -5.23 5.63
N ILE A 93 -9.57 -5.73 6.47
CA ILE A 93 -9.85 -6.30 7.79
C ILE A 93 -8.90 -5.77 8.86
N GLY A 94 -9.33 -5.86 10.13
CA GLY A 94 -8.48 -5.69 11.32
C GLY A 94 -8.12 -7.03 11.94
N LEU A 95 -7.47 -7.01 13.13
CA LEU A 95 -6.98 -8.22 13.81
C LEU A 95 -8.06 -9.04 14.53
N ASP A 96 -9.26 -8.49 14.72
CA ASP A 96 -10.34 -9.13 15.48
C ASP A 96 -11.38 -9.80 14.57
N VAL A 97 -11.14 -9.79 13.27
CA VAL A 97 -12.06 -10.37 12.28
C VAL A 97 -11.90 -11.88 12.25
N LYS A 98 -13.01 -12.62 12.38
CA LYS A 98 -13.01 -14.08 12.17
C LYS A 98 -12.75 -14.38 10.70
N LEU A 99 -11.87 -15.33 10.45
CA LEU A 99 -11.49 -15.77 9.11
C LEU A 99 -12.48 -16.84 8.59
N ASP A 100 -13.77 -16.53 8.54
CA ASP A 100 -14.86 -17.42 8.12
C ASP A 100 -15.62 -16.93 6.88
N PHE A 101 -15.01 -16.00 6.12
CA PHE A 101 -15.57 -15.45 4.90
C PHE A 101 -15.03 -16.15 3.64
N GLN A 102 -15.73 -15.96 2.52
CA GLN A 102 -15.27 -16.44 1.21
C GLN A 102 -13.90 -15.82 0.86
N THR A 103 -13.02 -16.66 0.30
CA THR A 103 -11.66 -16.27 -0.10
C THR A 103 -11.68 -15.10 -1.09
N PRO A 104 -11.21 -13.89 -0.72
CA PRO A 104 -11.10 -12.79 -1.66
C PRO A 104 -9.84 -12.97 -2.52
N MET A 105 -9.84 -12.40 -3.73
CA MET A 105 -8.63 -12.32 -4.53
C MET A 105 -7.57 -11.45 -3.84
N TRP A 106 -8.00 -10.36 -3.18
CA TRP A 106 -7.11 -9.40 -2.53
C TRP A 106 -7.61 -9.01 -1.14
N LEU A 107 -6.73 -9.11 -0.15
CA LEU A 107 -7.01 -8.79 1.25
C LEU A 107 -6.04 -7.73 1.77
N CYS A 108 -6.53 -6.73 2.48
CA CYS A 108 -5.72 -5.75 3.21
C CYS A 108 -5.91 -5.95 4.72
N ILE A 109 -4.83 -6.26 5.44
CA ILE A 109 -4.79 -6.29 6.91
C ILE A 109 -4.27 -4.94 7.37
N ASP A 110 -5.18 -4.08 7.83
CA ASP A 110 -4.90 -2.68 8.12
C ASP A 110 -5.06 -2.39 9.60
N ILE A 111 -3.96 -1.97 10.24
CA ILE A 111 -3.90 -1.57 11.64
C ILE A 111 -3.05 -0.31 11.84
N ALA A 112 -3.32 0.42 12.93
CA ALA A 112 -2.61 1.65 13.25
C ALA A 112 -1.15 1.43 13.68
N ASN A 113 -0.82 0.26 14.24
CA ASN A 113 0.52 -0.09 14.71
C ASN A 113 0.93 -1.47 14.21
N GLY A 114 1.64 -1.51 13.09
CA GLY A 114 2.17 -2.72 12.45
C GLY A 114 3.41 -3.34 13.12
N TYR A 115 3.80 -2.88 14.32
CA TYR A 115 5.00 -3.35 15.02
C TYR A 115 4.72 -4.36 16.15
N THR A 116 3.50 -4.88 16.22
CA THR A 116 3.13 -5.82 17.28
C THR A 116 3.33 -7.27 16.84
N GLU A 117 3.83 -8.14 17.73
CA GLU A 117 3.96 -9.58 17.49
C GLU A 117 2.60 -10.21 17.10
N ARG A 118 1.51 -9.72 17.71
CA ARG A 118 0.15 -10.14 17.37
C ARG A 118 -0.17 -9.91 15.89
N PHE A 119 0.34 -8.82 15.29
CA PHE A 119 0.12 -8.51 13.88
C PHE A 119 0.82 -9.51 12.96
N PHE A 120 2.09 -9.80 13.20
CA PHE A 120 2.83 -10.77 12.41
C PHE A 120 2.22 -12.18 12.51
N ASN A 121 1.85 -12.59 13.71
CA ASN A 121 1.16 -13.87 13.94
C ASN A 121 -0.20 -13.94 13.24
N TYR A 122 -0.91 -12.81 13.13
CA TYR A 122 -2.18 -12.76 12.42
C TYR A 122 -1.99 -12.86 10.91
N ILE A 123 -0.95 -12.22 10.33
CA ILE A 123 -0.61 -12.36 8.91
C ILE A 123 -0.34 -13.85 8.57
N ASN A 124 0.46 -14.55 9.39
CA ASN A 124 0.71 -15.97 9.22
C ASN A 124 -0.61 -16.78 9.19
N LYS A 125 -1.50 -16.57 10.15
CA LYS A 125 -2.81 -17.25 10.21
C LYS A 125 -3.67 -16.97 8.97
N VAL A 126 -3.65 -15.73 8.47
CA VAL A 126 -4.38 -15.36 7.26
C VAL A 126 -3.78 -16.07 6.06
N ARG A 127 -2.47 -16.14 5.93
CA ARG A 127 -1.78 -16.84 4.85
C ARG A 127 -2.06 -18.35 4.87
N GLU A 128 -2.02 -18.98 6.04
CA GLU A 128 -2.37 -20.39 6.21
C GLU A 128 -3.82 -20.67 5.77
N LYS A 129 -4.75 -19.78 6.10
CA LYS A 129 -6.17 -19.95 5.76
C LYS A 129 -6.47 -19.64 4.29
N TYR A 130 -5.86 -18.60 3.72
CA TYR A 130 -6.09 -18.11 2.37
C TYR A 130 -4.78 -18.14 1.57
N SER A 131 -4.32 -19.34 1.25
CA SER A 131 -2.98 -19.59 0.69
C SER A 131 -2.70 -18.87 -0.63
N ASN A 132 -3.71 -18.60 -1.46
CA ASN A 132 -3.57 -17.98 -2.78
C ASN A 132 -4.12 -16.53 -2.86
N THR A 133 -4.56 -15.94 -1.75
CA THR A 133 -5.01 -14.53 -1.71
C THR A 133 -3.80 -13.59 -1.79
N ILE A 134 -3.90 -12.50 -2.53
CA ILE A 134 -2.92 -11.41 -2.49
C ILE A 134 -3.10 -10.67 -1.16
N ILE A 135 -2.10 -10.71 -0.28
CA ILE A 135 -2.16 -10.10 1.05
C ILE A 135 -1.34 -8.81 1.09
N THR A 136 -2.03 -7.70 1.36
CA THR A 136 -1.43 -6.42 1.73
C THR A 136 -1.51 -6.27 3.25
N ALA A 137 -0.44 -5.82 3.92
CA ALA A 137 -0.43 -5.65 5.36
C ALA A 137 0.34 -4.40 5.81
N GLY A 138 -0.13 -3.71 6.83
CA GLY A 138 0.49 -2.48 7.39
C GLY A 138 -0.40 -1.78 8.42
N ASN A 139 0.05 -0.59 8.88
CA ASN A 139 1.14 0.24 8.34
C ASN A 139 2.41 0.13 9.17
N VAL A 140 3.50 0.19 8.44
CA VAL A 140 4.86 0.32 9.00
C VAL A 140 5.67 1.38 8.24
N CYS A 141 6.85 1.72 8.73
CA CYS A 141 7.73 2.71 8.08
C CYS A 141 9.24 2.38 8.21
N THR A 142 9.58 1.13 8.52
CA THR A 142 10.97 0.70 8.65
C THR A 142 11.27 -0.56 7.84
N PRO A 143 12.52 -0.73 7.33
CA PRO A 143 12.93 -1.92 6.59
C PRO A 143 12.72 -3.22 7.35
N GLU A 144 13.11 -3.26 8.63
CA GLU A 144 13.02 -4.47 9.45
C GLU A 144 11.58 -4.96 9.62
N ALA A 145 10.62 -4.03 9.85
CA ALA A 145 9.22 -4.41 9.93
C ALA A 145 8.66 -4.83 8.56
N THR A 146 9.16 -4.21 7.48
CA THR A 146 8.82 -4.59 6.11
C THR A 146 9.24 -6.03 5.81
N GLU A 147 10.48 -6.40 6.13
CA GLU A 147 10.98 -7.77 6.01
C GLU A 147 10.13 -8.76 6.81
N GLN A 148 9.84 -8.44 8.08
CA GLN A 148 9.04 -9.30 8.94
C GLN A 148 7.62 -9.54 8.38
N ILE A 149 6.97 -8.51 7.82
CA ILE A 149 5.64 -8.61 7.20
C ILE A 149 5.68 -9.53 5.97
N ILE A 150 6.68 -9.37 5.09
CA ILE A 150 6.84 -10.24 3.92
C ILE A 150 7.10 -11.69 4.37
N LEU A 151 8.01 -11.89 5.33
CA LEU A 151 8.33 -13.23 5.83
C LEU A 151 7.15 -13.89 6.57
N ALA A 152 6.26 -13.09 7.17
CA ALA A 152 5.01 -13.56 7.76
C ALA A 152 3.95 -13.97 6.72
N GLY A 153 4.18 -13.75 5.43
CA GLY A 153 3.29 -14.22 4.36
C GLY A 153 2.52 -13.14 3.61
N ALA A 154 2.82 -11.85 3.82
CA ALA A 154 2.26 -10.78 2.99
C ALA A 154 3.00 -10.66 1.65
N ASP A 155 2.28 -10.30 0.60
CA ASP A 155 2.83 -9.99 -0.72
C ASP A 155 3.21 -8.52 -0.85
N ILE A 156 2.48 -7.65 -0.15
CA ILE A 156 2.62 -6.20 -0.24
C ILE A 156 2.64 -5.60 1.15
N VAL A 157 3.59 -4.71 1.41
CA VAL A 157 3.66 -3.94 2.66
C VAL A 157 3.10 -2.54 2.47
N LYS A 158 2.13 -2.16 3.31
CA LYS A 158 1.54 -0.83 3.31
C LYS A 158 2.37 0.09 4.20
N LEU A 159 2.92 1.15 3.58
CA LEU A 159 3.93 2.04 4.17
C LEU A 159 3.36 3.41 4.50
N GLY A 160 3.66 3.88 5.71
CA GLY A 160 3.36 5.25 6.13
C GLY A 160 2.70 5.31 7.51
N ILE A 161 3.30 6.08 8.41
CA ILE A 161 2.75 6.42 9.72
C ILE A 161 2.66 7.93 9.80
N GLY A 162 1.42 8.43 9.73
CA GLY A 162 1.09 9.83 9.87
C GLY A 162 1.52 10.78 8.75
N PRO A 163 1.75 10.34 7.47
CA PRO A 163 2.15 11.25 6.41
C PRO A 163 0.97 12.04 5.81
N GLY A 164 -0.26 11.60 6.04
CA GLY A 164 -1.45 12.26 5.48
C GLY A 164 -1.63 13.70 5.97
N SER A 165 -2.07 14.59 5.09
CA SER A 165 -2.24 16.02 5.37
C SER A 165 -3.23 16.31 6.52
N VAL A 166 -4.23 15.44 6.68
CA VAL A 166 -5.24 15.52 7.76
C VAL A 166 -4.88 14.65 8.97
N CYS A 167 -3.78 13.87 8.91
CA CYS A 167 -3.40 12.95 9.97
C CYS A 167 -2.78 13.70 11.16
N THR A 168 -3.27 13.40 12.36
CA THR A 168 -2.78 13.99 13.61
C THR A 168 -1.75 13.12 14.33
N THR A 169 -1.50 11.90 13.88
CA THR A 169 -0.65 10.92 14.56
C THR A 169 0.73 11.48 14.92
N ARG A 170 1.46 12.04 13.96
CA ARG A 170 2.79 12.61 14.20
C ARG A 170 2.79 13.72 15.25
N LYS A 171 1.74 14.58 15.24
CA LYS A 171 1.58 15.68 16.20
C LYS A 171 1.22 15.19 17.60
N MET A 172 0.39 14.16 17.69
CA MET A 172 -0.14 13.68 18.98
C MET A 172 0.77 12.65 19.67
N THR A 173 1.45 11.82 18.89
CA THR A 173 2.25 10.71 19.40
C THR A 173 3.77 10.94 19.29
N GLY A 174 4.20 11.86 18.43
CA GLY A 174 5.62 12.02 18.05
C GLY A 174 6.18 10.87 17.21
N VAL A 175 5.32 9.95 16.74
CA VAL A 175 5.72 8.78 15.95
C VAL A 175 5.46 9.02 14.46
N GLY A 176 6.42 8.66 13.63
CA GLY A 176 6.34 8.76 12.18
C GLY A 176 7.71 8.74 11.52
N TYR A 177 7.69 8.77 10.20
CA TYR A 177 8.91 8.81 9.39
C TYR A 177 8.65 9.63 8.11
N PRO A 178 9.62 10.38 7.57
CA PRO A 178 9.46 11.10 6.30
C PRO A 178 9.13 10.14 5.16
N GLN A 179 8.03 10.39 4.44
CA GLN A 179 7.39 9.38 3.60
C GLN A 179 8.26 8.95 2.41
N LEU A 180 8.99 9.87 1.78
CA LEU A 180 9.85 9.54 0.65
C LEU A 180 10.98 8.58 1.08
N SER A 181 11.67 8.91 2.18
CA SER A 181 12.72 8.04 2.73
C SER A 181 12.17 6.70 3.20
N CYS A 182 10.99 6.69 3.82
CA CYS A 182 10.28 5.46 4.17
C CYS A 182 10.09 4.55 2.95
N ILE A 183 9.62 5.09 1.82
CA ILE A 183 9.41 4.30 0.60
C ILE A 183 10.73 3.75 0.08
N ILE A 184 11.77 4.58 -0.03
CA ILE A 184 13.08 4.17 -0.57
C ILE A 184 13.65 2.99 0.23
N GLU A 185 13.71 3.13 1.55
CA GLU A 185 14.31 2.14 2.44
C GLU A 185 13.49 0.85 2.52
N CYS A 186 12.16 0.96 2.63
CA CYS A 186 11.28 -0.19 2.70
C CYS A 186 11.11 -0.91 1.36
N ALA A 187 11.16 -0.19 0.22
CA ALA A 187 11.13 -0.80 -1.10
C ALA A 187 12.35 -1.68 -1.36
N ASP A 188 13.54 -1.22 -0.96
CA ASP A 188 14.76 -2.01 -1.05
C ASP A 188 14.62 -3.33 -0.28
N ALA A 189 14.16 -3.27 0.97
CA ALA A 189 13.93 -4.43 1.81
C ALA A 189 12.87 -5.40 1.23
N ALA A 190 11.73 -4.87 0.75
CA ALA A 190 10.65 -5.69 0.21
C ALA A 190 11.03 -6.36 -1.11
N HIS A 191 11.62 -5.61 -2.04
CA HIS A 191 12.04 -6.13 -3.35
C HIS A 191 13.14 -7.18 -3.22
N GLY A 192 14.08 -6.99 -2.27
CA GLY A 192 15.10 -7.99 -1.95
C GLY A 192 14.53 -9.34 -1.51
N LEU A 193 13.33 -9.37 -0.94
CA LEU A 193 12.59 -10.56 -0.54
C LEU A 193 11.56 -11.03 -1.58
N GLY A 194 11.43 -10.35 -2.71
CA GLY A 194 10.43 -10.65 -3.75
C GLY A 194 9.00 -10.22 -3.38
N GLY A 195 8.86 -9.29 -2.43
CA GLY A 195 7.61 -8.64 -2.08
C GLY A 195 7.46 -7.28 -2.76
N HIS A 196 6.35 -6.59 -2.49
CA HIS A 196 6.02 -5.28 -3.02
C HIS A 196 5.74 -4.27 -1.91
N VAL A 197 5.71 -2.98 -2.26
CA VAL A 197 5.33 -1.92 -1.32
C VAL A 197 4.21 -1.04 -1.86
N MET A 198 3.33 -0.61 -0.96
CA MET A 198 2.24 0.33 -1.23
C MET A 198 2.47 1.60 -0.39
N SER A 199 2.75 2.72 -1.05
CA SER A 199 2.83 4.02 -0.36
C SER A 199 1.44 4.48 0.05
N ASP A 200 1.23 4.70 1.34
CA ASP A 200 -0.05 5.12 1.90
C ASP A 200 0.06 6.48 2.60
N GLY A 201 -0.58 7.49 2.00
CA GLY A 201 -0.61 8.86 2.49
C GLY A 201 0.56 9.73 2.04
N GLY A 202 0.44 11.03 2.32
CA GLY A 202 1.45 12.05 2.00
C GLY A 202 1.34 12.64 0.60
N CYS A 203 0.65 12.03 -0.34
CA CYS A 203 0.39 12.59 -1.66
C CYS A 203 -0.72 13.65 -1.57
N VAL A 204 -0.40 14.89 -1.93
CA VAL A 204 -1.35 16.03 -1.94
C VAL A 204 -1.61 16.52 -3.36
N VAL A 205 -0.65 16.34 -4.25
CA VAL A 205 -0.73 16.74 -5.66
C VAL A 205 -0.25 15.59 -6.57
N PRO A 206 -0.64 15.57 -7.86
CA PRO A 206 -0.24 14.48 -8.78
C PRO A 206 1.27 14.25 -8.88
N GLY A 207 2.08 15.30 -8.69
CA GLY A 207 3.54 15.19 -8.66
C GLY A 207 4.06 14.30 -7.53
N ASP A 208 3.36 14.21 -6.41
CA ASP A 208 3.77 13.37 -5.28
C ASP A 208 3.59 11.88 -5.59
N ILE A 209 2.56 11.53 -6.36
CA ILE A 209 2.35 10.16 -6.86
C ILE A 209 3.55 9.72 -7.70
N VAL A 210 4.01 10.61 -8.60
CA VAL A 210 5.17 10.31 -9.45
C VAL A 210 6.45 10.16 -8.62
N LYS A 211 6.62 10.98 -7.57
CA LYS A 211 7.75 10.85 -6.62
C LYS A 211 7.68 9.54 -5.84
N ALA A 212 6.49 9.11 -5.41
CA ALA A 212 6.31 7.83 -4.72
C ALA A 212 6.73 6.65 -5.61
N PHE A 213 6.30 6.61 -6.87
CA PHE A 213 6.76 5.60 -7.83
C PHE A 213 8.26 5.72 -8.10
N GLY A 214 8.78 6.94 -8.22
CA GLY A 214 10.22 7.20 -8.41
C GLY A 214 11.09 6.75 -7.23
N ALA A 215 10.51 6.72 -6.04
CA ALA A 215 11.14 6.22 -4.80
C ALA A 215 11.10 4.69 -4.66
N GLY A 216 10.36 3.98 -5.53
CA GLY A 216 10.27 2.52 -5.52
C GLY A 216 8.92 1.95 -5.10
N ALA A 217 7.89 2.78 -4.86
CA ALA A 217 6.56 2.26 -4.59
C ALA A 217 6.03 1.48 -5.81
N ASP A 218 5.47 0.30 -5.55
CA ASP A 218 4.77 -0.51 -6.56
C ASP A 218 3.32 -0.07 -6.72
N PHE A 219 2.71 0.33 -5.60
CA PHE A 219 1.34 0.84 -5.53
C PHE A 219 1.31 2.15 -4.74
N VAL A 220 0.36 3.03 -5.06
CA VAL A 220 0.12 4.28 -4.32
C VAL A 220 -1.33 4.34 -3.88
N MET A 221 -1.55 4.43 -2.56
CA MET A 221 -2.87 4.56 -1.96
C MET A 221 -3.18 6.03 -1.67
N LEU A 222 -4.36 6.47 -2.12
CA LEU A 222 -4.82 7.85 -2.05
C LEU A 222 -6.11 7.96 -1.23
N GLY A 223 -6.10 8.83 -0.21
CA GLY A 223 -7.27 9.12 0.64
C GLY A 223 -7.95 10.44 0.30
N GLY A 224 -7.16 11.46 -0.02
CA GLY A 224 -7.63 12.79 -0.42
C GLY A 224 -6.52 13.56 -1.09
N MET A 225 -6.84 14.14 -2.23
CA MET A 225 -5.98 15.03 -3.01
C MET A 225 -6.76 16.28 -3.38
#